data_f746afd313e4f3b2f6878cfc54430357
#
_entry.id   f746afd313e4f3b2f6878cfc54430357
#
_cell.length_a   1.000
_cell.length_b   1.000
_cell.length_c   1.000
_cell.angle_alpha   90.00
_cell.angle_beta   90.00
_cell.angle_gamma   90.00
#
_symmetry.space_group_name_H-M   'P 1'
#
loop_
_entity.id
_entity.type
_entity.pdbx_description
1 polymer ?
#
loop_
_entity_poly.entity_id
_entity_poly.type
_entity_poly.pdbx_seq_one_letter_code
_entity_poly.pdbx_strand_id
1 'polypeptide(L)'
;MSDATTIAATPGRLRNRVCEPGDLIPHIRHLSRTLCSCRDSELECEAESLRREHSVGADHNAPELLVAGIALATEALRRSHSIELYDVQLLAVIQLARGHIAQMQTGEGKTFVAITTAAHLALAGRGVHVMTPNSYLAKRDAATAETCLASLGMTVGLTPEQGQPSEKRLAYD
;
A
#
# COMPACT_ATOMS: atom_id res chain seq x y z
N MET A 1 6.17 -30.63 7.37
CA MET A 1 5.59 -29.68 8.31
C MET A 1 6.56 -28.52 8.34
N SER A 2 6.28 -27.51 7.56
CA SER A 2 7.13 -26.33 7.42
C SER A 2 6.52 -25.25 8.30
N ASP A 3 7.24 -24.83 9.34
CA ASP A 3 6.87 -23.70 10.18
C ASP A 3 6.75 -22.46 9.30
N ALA A 4 5.52 -22.00 9.10
CA ALA A 4 5.27 -20.67 8.58
C ALA A 4 5.78 -19.69 9.63
N THR A 5 6.97 -19.15 9.39
CA THR A 5 7.51 -18.06 10.21
C THR A 5 6.65 -16.83 9.94
N THR A 6 5.57 -16.70 10.69
CA THR A 6 4.80 -15.45 10.74
C THR A 6 5.76 -14.34 11.13
N ILE A 7 5.96 -13.35 10.25
CA ILE A 7 6.75 -12.16 10.56
C ILE A 7 5.91 -11.25 11.49
N ALA A 8 5.50 -11.79 12.62
CA ALA A 8 4.86 -11.06 13.69
C ALA A 8 5.91 -10.35 14.54
N ALA A 9 6.60 -9.38 13.99
CA ALA A 9 7.53 -8.57 14.75
C ALA A 9 7.32 -7.08 14.50
N THR A 10 6.09 -6.62 14.70
CA THR A 10 5.91 -5.21 15.05
C THR A 10 6.30 -5.07 16.52
N PRO A 11 7.30 -4.26 16.86
CA PRO A 11 7.72 -4.12 18.25
C PRO A 11 6.55 -3.70 19.12
N GLY A 12 6.25 -4.43 20.18
CA GLY A 12 5.14 -4.19 21.11
C GLY A 12 5.16 -2.87 21.86
N ARG A 13 5.98 -1.91 21.41
CA ARG A 13 6.10 -0.54 21.96
C ARG A 13 5.20 0.50 21.29
N LEU A 14 4.56 0.17 20.16
CA LEU A 14 3.72 1.14 19.43
C LEU A 14 2.27 1.16 19.92
N ARG A 15 1.83 0.10 20.61
CA ARG A 15 0.46 0.01 21.13
C ARG A 15 0.20 1.12 22.14
N ASN A 16 -0.81 1.95 21.88
CA ASN A 16 -1.30 3.06 22.72
C ASN A 16 -0.49 4.38 22.71
N ARG A 17 0.38 4.63 21.73
CA ARG A 17 0.98 5.96 21.57
C ARG A 17 0.36 6.69 20.38
N VAL A 18 0.02 7.96 20.55
CA VAL A 18 -0.13 8.87 19.42
C VAL A 18 1.27 9.06 18.83
N CYS A 19 1.57 8.29 17.77
CA CYS A 19 2.85 8.38 17.09
C CYS A 19 2.81 9.52 16.07
N GLU A 20 3.78 10.41 16.12
CA GLU A 20 4.00 11.36 15.04
C GLU A 20 4.33 10.58 13.75
N PRO A 21 3.89 11.06 12.57
CA PRO A 21 4.13 10.34 11.32
C PRO A 21 5.60 10.01 11.06
N GLY A 22 6.52 10.91 11.45
CA GLY A 22 7.96 10.71 11.34
C GLY A 22 8.51 9.55 12.18
N ASP A 23 7.89 9.26 13.32
CA ASP A 23 8.32 8.17 14.21
C ASP A 23 8.09 6.78 13.58
N LEU A 24 7.18 6.67 12.62
CA LEU A 24 6.86 5.42 11.95
C LEU A 24 7.89 5.06 10.85
N ILE A 25 8.58 6.03 10.28
CA ILE A 25 9.50 5.82 9.15
C ILE A 25 10.60 4.81 9.46
N PRO A 26 11.32 4.89 10.60
CA PRO A 26 12.33 3.90 10.95
C PRO A 26 11.76 2.46 11.04
N HIS A 27 10.52 2.32 11.54
CA HIS A 27 9.86 1.02 11.65
C HIS A 27 9.48 0.46 10.28
N ILE A 28 8.93 1.30 9.38
CA ILE A 28 8.64 0.94 7.99
C ILE A 28 9.93 0.50 7.28
N ARG A 29 11.02 1.25 7.41
CA ARG A 29 12.33 0.91 6.83
C ARG A 29 12.87 -0.42 7.35
N HIS A 30 12.77 -0.64 8.66
CA HIS A 30 13.22 -1.88 9.27
C HIS A 30 12.43 -3.08 8.71
N LEU A 31 11.11 -2.99 8.70
CA LEU A 31 10.25 -4.06 8.21
C LEU A 31 10.43 -4.30 6.71
N SER A 32 10.53 -3.24 5.89
CA SER A 32 10.80 -3.38 4.44
C SER A 32 12.10 -4.14 4.18
N ARG A 33 13.16 -3.88 4.95
CA ARG A 33 14.43 -4.64 4.82
C ARG A 33 14.26 -6.12 5.17
N THR A 34 13.47 -6.44 6.17
CA THR A 34 13.16 -7.83 6.53
C THR A 34 12.40 -8.51 5.39
N LEU A 35 11.43 -7.83 4.78
CA LEU A 35 10.65 -8.33 3.66
C LEU A 35 11.48 -8.55 2.39
N CYS A 36 12.62 -7.87 2.22
CA CYS A 36 13.52 -8.07 1.07
C CYS A 36 13.96 -9.53 0.89
N SER A 37 14.08 -10.28 1.97
CA SER A 37 14.50 -11.70 1.96
C SER A 37 13.36 -12.69 1.73
N CYS A 38 12.11 -12.23 1.77
CA CYS A 38 10.92 -13.05 1.58
C CYS A 38 10.73 -13.39 0.09
N ARG A 39 10.16 -14.55 -0.20
CA ARG A 39 9.69 -14.93 -1.53
C ARG A 39 8.38 -14.20 -1.85
N ASP A 40 8.01 -14.11 -3.13
CA ASP A 40 6.76 -13.46 -3.55
C ASP A 40 5.52 -14.10 -2.91
N SER A 41 5.50 -15.44 -2.80
CA SER A 41 4.43 -16.16 -2.11
C SER A 41 4.32 -15.84 -0.61
N GLU A 42 5.43 -15.49 0.03
CA GLU A 42 5.45 -15.09 1.44
C GLU A 42 4.92 -13.65 1.59
N LEU A 43 5.24 -12.76 0.65
CA LEU A 43 4.68 -11.41 0.59
C LEU A 43 3.16 -11.43 0.42
N GLU A 44 2.66 -12.29 -0.46
CA GLU A 44 1.22 -12.48 -0.67
C GLU A 44 0.55 -13.01 0.60
N CYS A 45 1.16 -13.98 1.28
CA CYS A 45 0.67 -14.49 2.56
C CYS A 45 0.61 -13.42 3.65
N GLU A 46 1.62 -12.55 3.73
CA GLU A 46 1.63 -11.42 4.69
C GLU A 46 0.53 -10.40 4.35
N ALA A 47 0.33 -10.08 3.06
CA ALA A 47 -0.77 -9.22 2.63
C ALA A 47 -2.12 -9.80 3.01
N GLU A 48 -2.30 -11.11 2.83
CA GLU A 48 -3.53 -11.80 3.21
C GLU A 48 -3.74 -11.85 4.72
N SER A 49 -2.68 -12.00 5.51
CA SER A 49 -2.73 -11.90 6.97
C SER A 49 -3.21 -10.53 7.42
N LEU A 50 -2.66 -9.46 6.87
CA LEU A 50 -3.10 -8.09 7.16
C LEU A 50 -4.56 -7.83 6.75
N ARG A 51 -5.02 -8.37 5.61
CA ARG A 51 -6.44 -8.28 5.22
C ARG A 51 -7.36 -8.92 6.27
N ARG A 52 -6.96 -10.07 6.83
CA ARG A 52 -7.74 -10.73 7.89
C ARG A 52 -7.78 -9.88 9.16
N GLU A 53 -6.68 -9.28 9.56
CA GLU A 53 -6.65 -8.37 10.72
C GLU A 53 -7.59 -7.17 10.53
N HIS A 54 -7.59 -6.57 9.35
CA HIS A 54 -8.50 -5.48 8.99
C HIS A 54 -9.98 -5.93 9.02
N SER A 55 -10.28 -7.16 8.58
CA SER A 55 -11.65 -7.67 8.53
C SER A 55 -12.27 -7.90 9.91
N VAL A 56 -11.47 -8.10 10.93
CA VAL A 56 -11.90 -8.27 12.33
C VAL A 56 -12.20 -6.92 13.02
N GLY A 57 -12.10 -5.80 12.30
CA GLY A 57 -12.45 -4.47 12.80
C GLY A 57 -11.28 -3.72 13.44
N ALA A 58 -10.06 -4.04 13.07
CA ALA A 58 -8.88 -3.29 13.51
C ALA A 58 -8.91 -1.84 12.99
N ASP A 59 -8.39 -0.91 13.79
CA ASP A 59 -8.26 0.48 13.39
C ASP A 59 -7.20 0.61 12.28
N HIS A 60 -7.60 1.07 11.11
CA HIS A 60 -6.71 1.29 9.96
C HIS A 60 -5.58 2.26 10.25
N ASN A 61 -5.76 3.15 11.23
CA ASN A 61 -4.76 4.12 11.67
C ASN A 61 -3.86 3.57 12.79
N ALA A 62 -4.07 2.33 13.23
CA ALA A 62 -3.18 1.71 14.20
C ALA A 62 -1.75 1.73 13.68
N PRO A 63 -0.79 2.21 14.48
CA PRO A 63 0.60 2.35 14.04
C PRO A 63 1.19 1.06 13.48
N GLU A 64 0.83 -0.08 14.04
CA GLU A 64 1.29 -1.40 13.60
C GLU A 64 0.80 -1.73 12.19
N LEU A 65 -0.48 -1.48 11.90
CA LEU A 65 -1.07 -1.75 10.59
C LEU A 65 -0.56 -0.77 9.53
N LEU A 66 -0.37 0.50 9.90
CA LEU A 66 0.27 1.48 9.02
C LEU A 66 1.69 1.04 8.66
N VAL A 67 2.50 0.64 9.65
CA VAL A 67 3.88 0.19 9.42
C VAL A 67 3.90 -1.06 8.53
N ALA A 68 3.09 -2.07 8.85
CA ALA A 68 3.09 -3.32 8.13
C ALA A 68 2.59 -3.15 6.68
N GLY A 69 1.46 -2.48 6.48
CA GLY A 69 0.87 -2.28 5.15
C GLY A 69 1.74 -1.40 4.25
N ILE A 70 2.31 -0.31 4.79
CA ILE A 70 3.20 0.56 4.01
C ILE A 70 4.52 -0.15 3.69
N ALA A 71 5.08 -0.93 4.61
CA ALA A 71 6.30 -1.70 4.36
C ALA A 71 6.10 -2.75 3.25
N LEU A 72 4.99 -3.49 3.28
CA LEU A 72 4.61 -4.42 2.21
C LEU A 72 4.48 -3.72 0.85
N ALA A 73 3.73 -2.61 0.80
CA ALA A 73 3.55 -1.84 -0.42
C ALA A 73 4.87 -1.27 -0.96
N THR A 74 5.76 -0.82 -0.07
CA THR A 74 7.09 -0.31 -0.44
C THR A 74 7.98 -1.43 -1.01
N GLU A 75 7.94 -2.62 -0.42
CA GLU A 75 8.70 -3.77 -0.93
C GLU A 75 8.15 -4.26 -2.28
N ALA A 76 6.83 -4.30 -2.46
CA ALA A 76 6.20 -4.61 -3.75
C ALA A 76 6.63 -3.62 -4.84
N LEU A 77 6.68 -2.32 -4.52
CA LEU A 77 7.16 -1.28 -5.43
C LEU A 77 8.64 -1.46 -5.77
N ARG A 78 9.48 -1.78 -4.79
CA ARG A 78 10.90 -2.03 -4.99
C ARG A 78 11.14 -3.22 -5.93
N ARG A 79 10.39 -4.30 -5.78
CA ARG A 79 10.50 -5.49 -6.64
C ARG A 79 10.05 -5.22 -8.06
N SER A 80 8.90 -4.59 -8.22
CA SER A 80 8.29 -4.38 -9.53
C SER A 80 8.97 -3.27 -10.36
N HIS A 81 9.45 -2.22 -9.70
CA HIS A 81 9.96 -1.01 -10.38
C HIS A 81 11.37 -0.61 -10.00
N SER A 82 12.02 -1.34 -9.09
CA SER A 82 13.36 -0.99 -8.54
C SER A 82 13.38 0.41 -7.91
N ILE A 83 12.26 0.82 -7.29
CA ILE A 83 12.11 2.15 -6.69
C ILE A 83 12.03 2.02 -5.17
N GLU A 84 12.85 2.81 -4.51
CA GLU A 84 12.79 3.01 -3.07
C GLU A 84 12.26 4.42 -2.78
N LEU A 85 11.21 4.49 -1.97
CA LEU A 85 10.65 5.79 -1.56
C LEU A 85 11.58 6.51 -0.59
N TYR A 86 11.73 7.82 -0.78
CA TYR A 86 12.40 8.68 0.18
C TYR A 86 11.55 8.88 1.44
N ASP A 87 12.18 9.32 2.54
CA ASP A 87 11.48 9.54 3.82
C ASP A 87 10.35 10.56 3.69
N VAL A 88 10.53 11.61 2.89
CA VAL A 88 9.48 12.60 2.61
C VAL A 88 8.29 12.01 1.86
N GLN A 89 8.53 11.01 1.00
CA GLN A 89 7.46 10.29 0.29
C GLN A 89 6.74 9.33 1.24
N LEU A 90 7.47 8.63 2.10
CA LEU A 90 6.86 7.80 3.18
C LEU A 90 6.02 8.65 4.12
N LEU A 91 6.48 9.84 4.48
CA LEU A 91 5.70 10.79 5.26
C LEU A 91 4.40 11.16 4.55
N ALA A 92 4.45 11.44 3.24
CA ALA A 92 3.26 11.73 2.44
C ALA A 92 2.30 10.53 2.41
N VAL A 93 2.80 9.30 2.23
CA VAL A 93 2.00 8.07 2.30
C VAL A 93 1.28 7.94 3.63
N ILE A 94 1.97 8.14 4.75
CA ILE A 94 1.39 8.06 6.11
C ILE A 94 0.29 9.11 6.28
N GLN A 95 0.53 10.35 5.82
CA GLN A 95 -0.46 11.42 5.91
C GLN A 95 -1.73 11.10 5.09
N LEU A 96 -1.55 10.64 3.86
CA LEU A 96 -2.68 10.25 3.00
C LEU A 96 -3.45 9.06 3.58
N ALA A 97 -2.74 8.04 4.11
CA ALA A 97 -3.37 6.89 4.74
C ALA A 97 -4.22 7.28 5.96
N ARG A 98 -3.82 8.33 6.68
CA ARG A 98 -4.58 8.92 7.80
C ARG A 98 -5.72 9.86 7.36
N GLY A 99 -5.95 10.01 6.06
CA GLY A 99 -7.00 10.88 5.52
C GLY A 99 -6.64 12.36 5.47
N HIS A 100 -5.36 12.70 5.60
CA HIS A 100 -4.89 14.07 5.44
C HIS A 100 -4.55 14.39 3.99
N ILE A 101 -4.32 15.67 3.69
CA ILE A 101 -3.86 16.14 2.38
C ILE A 101 -2.35 16.27 2.41
N ALA A 102 -1.67 15.69 1.40
CA ALA A 102 -0.23 15.86 1.21
C ALA A 102 0.02 16.70 -0.05
N GLN A 103 0.75 17.79 0.10
CA GLN A 103 1.20 18.61 -1.02
C GLN A 103 2.62 18.22 -1.39
N MET A 104 2.83 17.89 -2.66
CA MET A 104 4.12 17.53 -3.22
C MET A 104 4.36 18.30 -4.51
N GLN A 105 5.62 18.68 -4.79
CA GLN A 105 5.98 19.39 -6.02
C GLN A 105 5.99 18.46 -7.25
N THR A 106 5.96 19.06 -8.44
CA THR A 106 6.06 18.30 -9.69
C THR A 106 7.43 17.59 -9.74
N GLY A 107 7.43 16.31 -10.16
CA GLY A 107 8.65 15.49 -10.20
C GLY A 107 8.99 14.73 -8.92
N GLU A 108 8.31 14.95 -7.81
CA GLU A 108 8.59 14.29 -6.52
C GLU A 108 8.01 12.87 -6.37
N GLY A 109 7.62 12.23 -7.47
CA GLY A 109 7.17 10.83 -7.43
C GLY A 109 5.76 10.60 -6.88
N LYS A 110 4.83 11.57 -7.06
CA LYS A 110 3.43 11.48 -6.59
C LYS A 110 2.75 10.17 -6.97
N THR A 111 3.01 9.64 -8.17
CA THR A 111 2.43 8.39 -8.65
C THR A 111 2.77 7.23 -7.72
N PHE A 112 4.03 7.10 -7.31
CA PHE A 112 4.46 6.03 -6.40
C PHE A 112 3.92 6.19 -4.99
N VAL A 113 3.83 7.43 -4.51
CA VAL A 113 3.15 7.75 -3.25
C VAL A 113 1.68 7.34 -3.30
N ALA A 114 0.97 7.67 -4.40
CA ALA A 114 -0.43 7.29 -4.57
C ALA A 114 -0.61 5.76 -4.64
N ILE A 115 0.25 5.05 -5.39
CA ILE A 115 0.20 3.58 -5.51
C ILE A 115 0.45 2.92 -4.14
N THR A 116 1.48 3.36 -3.42
CA THR A 116 1.80 2.82 -2.09
C THR A 116 0.67 3.07 -1.09
N THR A 117 0.08 4.26 -1.13
CA THR A 117 -1.09 4.60 -0.29
C THR A 117 -2.28 3.73 -0.65
N ALA A 118 -2.58 3.58 -1.96
CA ALA A 118 -3.70 2.75 -2.42
C ALA A 118 -3.51 1.28 -2.05
N ALA A 119 -2.29 0.74 -2.16
CA ALA A 119 -1.95 -0.61 -1.73
C ALA A 119 -2.26 -0.82 -0.24
N HIS A 120 -1.78 0.08 0.62
CA HIS A 120 -2.04 0.01 2.05
C HIS A 120 -3.55 0.05 2.36
N LEU A 121 -4.28 1.01 1.76
CA LEU A 121 -5.73 1.15 1.99
C LEU A 121 -6.53 -0.05 1.45
N ALA A 122 -6.09 -0.66 0.34
CA ALA A 122 -6.74 -1.83 -0.24
C ALA A 122 -6.63 -3.09 0.64
N LEU A 123 -5.64 -3.16 1.54
CA LEU A 123 -5.54 -4.22 2.54
C LEU A 123 -6.77 -4.27 3.46
N ALA A 124 -7.51 -3.16 3.59
CA ALA A 124 -8.78 -3.14 4.32
C ALA A 124 -9.91 -3.94 3.64
N GLY A 125 -9.69 -4.51 2.46
CA GLY A 125 -10.70 -5.27 1.71
C GLY A 125 -11.82 -4.43 1.12
N ARG A 126 -11.67 -3.10 1.13
CA ARG A 126 -12.59 -2.14 0.51
C ARG A 126 -11.93 -1.59 -0.75
N GLY A 127 -12.63 -1.52 -1.85
CA GLY A 127 -12.09 -0.95 -3.09
C GLY A 127 -11.51 0.46 -2.86
N VAL A 128 -10.40 0.75 -3.49
CA VAL A 128 -9.73 2.06 -3.42
C VAL A 128 -9.82 2.74 -4.78
N HIS A 129 -10.32 3.97 -4.80
CA HIS A 129 -10.45 4.76 -6.02
C HIS A 129 -9.32 5.77 -6.11
N VAL A 130 -8.50 5.67 -7.15
CA VAL A 130 -7.47 6.65 -7.48
C VAL A 130 -7.96 7.51 -8.64
N MET A 131 -8.17 8.79 -8.38
CA MET A 131 -8.61 9.75 -9.39
C MET A 131 -7.44 10.56 -9.93
N THR A 132 -7.37 10.69 -11.25
CA THR A 132 -6.37 11.46 -11.97
C THR A 132 -7.03 12.49 -12.88
N PRO A 133 -6.31 13.55 -13.30
CA PRO A 133 -6.89 14.64 -14.08
C PRO A 133 -7.38 14.25 -15.47
N ASN A 134 -6.88 13.16 -16.04
CA ASN A 134 -7.26 12.70 -17.39
C ASN A 134 -7.01 11.20 -17.58
N SER A 135 -7.62 10.64 -18.62
CA SER A 135 -7.56 9.22 -18.96
C SER A 135 -6.16 8.73 -19.34
N TYR A 136 -5.30 9.57 -19.90
CA TYR A 136 -3.91 9.19 -20.22
C TYR A 136 -3.13 8.88 -18.92
N LEU A 137 -3.22 9.75 -17.93
CA LEU A 137 -2.59 9.52 -16.63
C LEU A 137 -3.21 8.33 -15.91
N ALA A 138 -4.54 8.18 -15.99
CA ALA A 138 -5.21 7.02 -15.39
C ALA A 138 -4.70 5.69 -15.96
N LYS A 139 -4.55 5.58 -17.29
CA LYS A 139 -4.01 4.39 -17.94
C LYS A 139 -2.56 4.11 -17.54
N ARG A 140 -1.72 5.15 -17.55
CA ARG A 140 -0.32 5.04 -17.17
C ARG A 140 -0.16 4.59 -15.72
N ASP A 141 -0.88 5.25 -14.81
CA ASP A 141 -0.76 4.99 -13.38
C ASP A 141 -1.39 3.62 -13.01
N ALA A 142 -2.48 3.21 -13.69
CA ALA A 142 -3.06 1.89 -13.54
C ALA A 142 -2.09 0.77 -13.97
N ALA A 143 -1.42 0.90 -15.11
CA ALA A 143 -0.43 -0.07 -15.57
C ALA A 143 0.77 -0.20 -14.59
N THR A 144 1.22 0.92 -14.05
CA THR A 144 2.26 0.93 -13.01
C THR A 144 1.77 0.25 -11.72
N ALA A 145 0.55 0.56 -11.29
CA ALA A 145 -0.06 -0.02 -10.11
C ALA A 145 -0.27 -1.53 -10.25
N GLU A 146 -0.76 -2.00 -11.40
CA GLU A 146 -1.03 -3.41 -11.68
C GLU A 146 0.21 -4.27 -11.45
N THR A 147 1.36 -3.87 -12.00
CA THR A 147 2.62 -4.59 -11.83
C THR A 147 3.05 -4.65 -10.36
N CYS A 148 2.84 -3.57 -9.60
CA CYS A 148 3.19 -3.50 -8.19
C CYS A 148 2.23 -4.34 -7.33
N LEU A 149 0.92 -4.18 -7.53
CA LEU A 149 -0.12 -4.74 -6.67
C LEU A 149 -0.35 -6.23 -6.90
N ALA A 150 -0.01 -6.75 -8.09
CA ALA A 150 -0.10 -8.18 -8.40
C ALA A 150 0.69 -9.04 -7.42
N SER A 151 1.87 -8.60 -6.98
CA SER A 151 2.70 -9.30 -5.99
C SER A 151 2.09 -9.38 -4.59
N LEU A 152 1.06 -8.58 -4.34
CA LEU A 152 0.28 -8.57 -3.09
C LEU A 152 -1.09 -9.27 -3.25
N GLY A 153 -1.33 -9.95 -4.38
CA GLY A 153 -2.61 -10.58 -4.69
C GLY A 153 -3.77 -9.58 -4.84
N MET A 154 -3.48 -8.38 -5.35
CA MET A 154 -4.47 -7.33 -5.59
C MET A 154 -4.67 -7.10 -7.09
N THR A 155 -5.89 -6.75 -7.47
CA THR A 155 -6.27 -6.40 -8.84
C THR A 155 -6.38 -4.90 -9.04
N VAL A 156 -6.17 -4.44 -10.25
CA VAL A 156 -6.34 -3.05 -10.65
C VAL A 156 -7.33 -2.96 -11.80
N GLY A 157 -8.42 -2.23 -11.62
CA GLY A 157 -9.39 -1.93 -12.66
C GLY A 157 -9.22 -0.50 -13.19
N LEU A 158 -9.42 -0.31 -14.49
CA LEU A 158 -9.48 1.00 -15.10
C LEU A 158 -10.92 1.30 -15.53
N THR A 159 -11.55 2.29 -14.92
CA THR A 159 -12.90 2.70 -15.29
C THR A 159 -12.88 3.43 -16.65
N PRO A 160 -13.63 2.96 -17.65
CA PRO A 160 -13.68 3.62 -18.95
C PRO A 160 -14.33 5.01 -18.84
N GLU A 161 -13.75 5.99 -19.55
CA GLU A 161 -14.21 7.38 -19.58
C GLU A 161 -15.62 7.49 -20.21
N GLN A 162 -15.82 6.75 -21.30
CA GLN A 162 -17.10 6.59 -22.00
C GLN A 162 -17.43 5.09 -22.05
N GLY A 163 -18.35 4.64 -21.21
CA GLY A 163 -18.74 3.24 -21.14
C GLY A 163 -20.13 3.07 -20.55
N GLN A 164 -20.76 1.97 -20.91
CA GLN A 164 -22.05 1.56 -20.34
C GLN A 164 -21.89 1.28 -18.84
N PRO A 165 -22.95 1.43 -18.04
CA PRO A 165 -22.89 1.13 -16.59
C PRO A 165 -22.35 -0.28 -16.28
N SER A 166 -22.62 -1.26 -17.16
CA SER A 166 -22.12 -2.63 -17.04
C SER A 166 -20.60 -2.73 -17.18
N GLU A 167 -20.00 -1.99 -18.12
CA GLU A 167 -18.55 -1.95 -18.32
C GLU A 167 -17.83 -1.26 -17.15
N LYS A 168 -18.46 -0.21 -16.62
CA LYS A 168 -17.94 0.46 -15.41
C LYS A 168 -17.98 -0.48 -14.21
N ARG A 169 -19.04 -1.26 -14.07
CA ARG A 169 -19.20 -2.23 -12.98
C ARG A 169 -18.09 -3.30 -12.99
N LEU A 170 -17.72 -3.80 -14.15
CA LEU A 170 -16.63 -4.78 -14.30
C LEU A 170 -15.25 -4.25 -13.83
N ALA A 171 -15.07 -2.94 -13.77
CA ALA A 171 -13.84 -2.35 -13.24
C ALA A 171 -13.80 -2.28 -11.69
N TYR A 172 -14.91 -2.68 -11.04
CA TYR A 172 -15.04 -2.69 -9.57
C TYR A 172 -15.09 -4.11 -8.98
N ASP A 173 -15.24 -5.14 -9.82
CA ASP A 173 -15.23 -6.55 -9.47
C ASP A 173 -13.80 -7.12 -9.58
#